data_428f9cef16da5ce9a8897a4ca9fc1e0c
#
_entry.id   428f9cef16da5ce9a8897a4ca9fc1e0c
#
_cell.length_a   1.000
_cell.length_b   1.000
_cell.length_c   1.000
_cell.angle_alpha   90.00
_cell.angle_beta   90.00
_cell.angle_gamma   90.00
#
_symmetry.space_group_name_H-M   'P 1'
#
loop_
_entity.id
_entity.type
_entity.pdbx_description
1 polymer ?
#
loop_
_entity_poly.entity_id
_entity_poly.type
_entity_poly.pdbx_seq_one_letter_code
_entity_poly.pdbx_strand_id
1 'polypeptide(L)'
;MNQQPKTVQTIILIAILALVLVVISSSLLTQNSSRLAYSDVLDLFENERVESFVLQGDTLTMTLYASDTAQAGTAAARIGDIETFHKDLDETIAAQSASGILKSYNYLPAVNSIWRSVLPYLIVGVALLFVWFILMNRSGGSPNAMSQFTRANARFGVPNGEAVTFKDVAGADEEKEELSEIVEFLRDPDKFRQLGAKIPKGVLLVGPPGTGKTLLARAVAGEANVAFLSISGSDFVELYVGVGASRVRDLFDQAKRVAPAIVFIDEIDAVGRQRGAGLGGGHDEREQTLNQLLVEMDGFSANEGVIVIAATNRKDILDPALLRPGRFDRQIYVGAPDWRGRAEILQVHARKKPLADNVDLPAIAKATAGFTGADLANLLNEGALLAARNGKAAITQQDLEAAMIKVIAGPEKKSRVVSHSEKMLTAVHEAGHAVCMYCLDSQDPVHLITIIPRAQAGGMTISLPQDDKSYASRNEMFETVVSFLGGRVAEALKLCDISTGASNDLQRATKLARDMVATYGMSDAIGPVSYSSSQEVFIGRDYEKTKPYSEATAGEIDVQVQSIMREAYKRCEEILTAHSERLDKIAGFLMENENMNRAQFEAVMQDEALDAPKS
;
A
#
# COMPACT_ATOMS: atom_id res chain seq x y z
N MET A 1 20.52 -7.75 27.20
CA MET A 1 20.86 -8.47 28.46
C MET A 1 20.06 -7.85 29.59
N ASN A 2 19.52 -8.67 30.48
CA ASN A 2 18.63 -8.37 31.64
C ASN A 2 17.29 -7.71 31.34
N GLN A 3 16.36 -8.53 30.87
CA GLN A 3 14.94 -8.36 31.14
C GLN A 3 14.70 -8.65 32.62
N GLN A 4 14.62 -7.62 33.46
CA GLN A 4 13.99 -7.79 34.76
C GLN A 4 12.51 -8.09 34.57
N PRO A 5 11.97 -9.11 35.26
CA PRO A 5 10.67 -9.66 34.93
C PRO A 5 9.56 -8.66 35.23
N LYS A 6 8.72 -8.41 34.25
CA LYS A 6 7.46 -7.62 34.34
C LYS A 6 6.56 -8.04 35.51
N THR A 7 6.79 -9.23 36.06
CA THR A 7 6.13 -9.83 37.22
C THR A 7 6.39 -9.10 38.55
N VAL A 8 7.62 -8.62 38.82
CA VAL A 8 7.94 -7.97 40.10
C VAL A 8 7.23 -6.62 40.23
N GLN A 9 7.18 -5.83 39.19
CA GLN A 9 6.49 -4.53 39.21
C GLN A 9 4.97 -4.69 39.32
N THR A 10 4.38 -5.70 38.70
CA THR A 10 2.97 -6.02 38.84
C THR A 10 2.63 -6.50 40.25
N ILE A 11 3.51 -7.28 40.87
CA ILE A 11 3.37 -7.73 42.26
C ILE A 11 3.40 -6.53 43.24
N ILE A 12 4.31 -5.57 43.04
CA ILE A 12 4.41 -4.35 43.86
C ILE A 12 3.13 -3.50 43.72
N LEU A 13 2.59 -3.35 42.51
CA LEU A 13 1.35 -2.61 42.28
C LEU A 13 0.14 -3.26 42.99
N ILE A 14 0.05 -4.58 42.92
CA ILE A 14 -1.00 -5.37 43.59
C ILE A 14 -0.84 -5.27 45.13
N ALA A 15 0.39 -5.30 45.62
CA ALA A 15 0.66 -5.15 47.07
C ALA A 15 0.26 -3.75 47.60
N ILE A 16 0.53 -2.68 46.85
CA ILE A 16 0.12 -1.31 47.20
C ILE A 16 -1.41 -1.19 47.17
N LEU A 17 -2.06 -1.76 46.15
CA LEU A 17 -3.51 -1.74 46.05
C LEU A 17 -4.17 -2.52 47.22
N ALA A 18 -3.61 -3.67 47.59
CA ALA A 18 -4.06 -4.45 48.74
C ALA A 18 -3.87 -3.69 50.07
N LEU A 19 -2.74 -2.98 50.22
CA LEU A 19 -2.49 -2.16 51.42
C LEU A 19 -3.49 -1.02 51.55
N VAL A 20 -3.81 -0.32 50.46
CA VAL A 20 -4.84 0.73 50.43
C VAL A 20 -6.22 0.17 50.75
N LEU A 21 -6.56 -1.00 50.23
CA LEU A 21 -7.82 -1.71 50.53
C LEU A 21 -7.92 -2.11 52.03
N VAL A 22 -6.84 -2.57 52.63
CA VAL A 22 -6.77 -2.90 54.05
C VAL A 22 -6.94 -1.66 54.91
N VAL A 23 -6.34 -0.52 54.58
CA VAL A 23 -6.48 0.75 55.29
C VAL A 23 -7.94 1.27 55.20
N ILE A 24 -8.57 1.19 54.02
CA ILE A 24 -9.97 1.58 53.83
C ILE A 24 -10.91 0.64 54.61
N SER A 25 -10.69 -0.67 54.59
CA SER A 25 -11.53 -1.64 55.29
C SER A 25 -11.39 -1.53 56.81
N SER A 26 -10.19 -1.24 57.34
CA SER A 26 -9.98 -1.04 58.76
C SER A 26 -10.67 0.22 59.28
N SER A 27 -10.78 1.28 58.49
CA SER A 27 -11.53 2.51 58.84
C SER A 27 -13.05 2.33 58.81
N LEU A 28 -13.55 1.38 58.00
CA LEU A 28 -14.97 1.03 57.90
C LEU A 28 -15.42 0.05 59.00
N LEU A 29 -14.52 -0.83 59.46
CA LEU A 29 -14.83 -1.82 60.49
C LEU A 29 -14.86 -1.26 61.93
N THR A 30 -14.34 -0.06 62.21
CA THR A 30 -14.34 0.59 63.51
C THR A 30 -15.67 1.30 63.88
N GLN A 31 -16.72 1.15 63.12
CA GLN A 31 -18.00 1.86 63.33
C GLN A 31 -19.16 1.01 63.88
N ASN A 32 -18.95 -0.25 64.24
CA ASN A 32 -20.07 -1.10 64.75
C ASN A 32 -19.88 -1.54 66.20
N SER A 33 -19.80 -0.60 67.18
CA SER A 33 -20.20 -0.88 68.55
C SER A 33 -21.62 -0.39 68.71
N SER A 34 -22.48 -1.21 69.26
CA SER A 34 -23.90 -0.83 69.63
C SER A 34 -23.88 0.36 70.56
N ARG A 35 -24.24 1.52 70.05
CA ARG A 35 -24.30 2.78 70.84
C ARG A 35 -25.65 2.88 71.47
N LEU A 36 -25.69 2.99 72.83
CA LEU A 36 -26.90 3.24 73.57
C LEU A 36 -27.44 4.67 73.30
N ALA A 37 -28.76 4.81 73.26
CA ALA A 37 -29.37 6.12 73.16
C ALA A 37 -29.18 6.86 74.49
N TYR A 38 -29.25 8.21 74.51
CA TYR A 38 -29.09 9.01 75.73
C TYR A 38 -30.17 8.70 76.73
N SER A 39 -31.44 8.43 76.36
CA SER A 39 -32.52 7.96 77.19
C SER A 39 -32.17 6.69 77.98
N ASP A 40 -31.50 5.72 77.26
CA ASP A 40 -31.13 4.47 77.90
C ASP A 40 -30.02 4.68 78.96
N VAL A 41 -29.17 5.71 78.77
CA VAL A 41 -28.18 6.12 79.78
C VAL A 41 -28.85 6.65 81.01
N LEU A 42 -29.86 7.52 80.89
CA LEU A 42 -30.63 8.03 82.01
C LEU A 42 -31.29 6.91 82.79
N ASP A 43 -31.97 5.97 82.06
CA ASP A 43 -32.63 4.82 82.69
C ASP A 43 -31.64 3.92 83.47
N LEU A 44 -30.39 3.76 82.95
CA LEU A 44 -29.37 2.99 83.63
C LEU A 44 -28.88 3.64 84.94
N PHE A 45 -28.80 4.96 84.98
CA PHE A 45 -28.48 5.70 86.24
C PHE A 45 -29.67 5.72 87.22
N GLU A 46 -30.88 5.96 86.77
CA GLU A 46 -32.07 5.95 87.60
C GLU A 46 -32.33 4.58 88.23
N ASN A 47 -32.06 3.51 87.49
CA ASN A 47 -32.26 2.14 88.00
C ASN A 47 -31.02 1.57 88.74
N GLU A 48 -30.10 2.42 89.18
CA GLU A 48 -28.90 2.06 89.96
C GLU A 48 -28.02 0.94 89.33
N ARG A 49 -27.99 0.90 88.03
CA ARG A 49 -27.28 -0.17 87.23
C ARG A 49 -25.83 0.15 86.95
N VAL A 50 -25.34 1.38 87.16
CA VAL A 50 -23.98 1.81 86.79
C VAL A 50 -23.03 1.61 87.98
N GLU A 51 -22.05 0.75 87.84
CA GLU A 51 -21.05 0.49 88.87
C GLU A 51 -19.90 1.53 88.83
N SER A 52 -19.48 1.89 87.60
CA SER A 52 -18.47 2.93 87.34
C SER A 52 -18.61 3.50 85.95
N PHE A 53 -18.18 4.75 85.76
CA PHE A 53 -18.12 5.32 84.40
C PHE A 53 -16.90 6.20 84.17
N VAL A 54 -16.52 6.34 82.91
CA VAL A 54 -15.52 7.28 82.47
C VAL A 54 -16.09 8.07 81.29
N LEU A 55 -16.17 9.40 81.45
CA LEU A 55 -16.52 10.31 80.35
C LEU A 55 -15.23 10.87 79.74
N GLN A 56 -14.93 10.52 78.47
CA GLN A 56 -13.78 11.02 77.73
C GLN A 56 -14.24 11.82 76.53
N GLY A 57 -14.14 13.12 76.58
CA GLY A 57 -14.76 13.99 75.57
C GLY A 57 -16.26 13.76 75.49
N ASP A 58 -16.76 13.35 74.31
CA ASP A 58 -18.18 13.07 74.07
C ASP A 58 -18.59 11.60 74.29
N THR A 59 -17.66 10.75 74.72
CA THR A 59 -17.86 9.29 74.81
C THR A 59 -17.91 8.88 76.27
N LEU A 60 -19.09 8.42 76.74
CA LEU A 60 -19.32 7.84 78.01
C LEU A 60 -19.16 6.32 77.96
N THR A 61 -18.22 5.78 78.74
CA THR A 61 -18.06 4.36 78.94
C THR A 61 -18.47 3.97 80.35
N MET A 62 -19.45 3.08 80.50
CA MET A 62 -20.01 2.63 81.75
C MET A 62 -19.75 1.15 81.97
N THR A 63 -19.46 0.77 83.22
CA THR A 63 -19.48 -0.61 83.69
C THR A 63 -20.75 -0.85 84.41
N LEU A 64 -21.50 -1.88 84.07
CA LEU A 64 -22.84 -2.16 84.62
C LEU A 64 -22.80 -3.35 85.57
N TYR A 65 -23.60 -3.26 86.66
CA TYR A 65 -23.85 -4.40 87.52
C TYR A 65 -24.61 -5.53 86.82
N ALA A 66 -24.31 -6.77 87.20
CA ALA A 66 -25.07 -7.90 86.72
C ALA A 66 -26.54 -7.86 87.31
N SER A 67 -27.54 -8.13 86.49
CA SER A 67 -28.92 -8.29 86.89
C SER A 67 -29.43 -9.67 86.49
N ASP A 68 -30.60 -10.08 87.04
CA ASP A 68 -31.21 -11.39 86.79
C ASP A 68 -31.46 -11.68 85.25
N THR A 69 -31.43 -10.67 84.40
CA THR A 69 -31.72 -10.76 83.00
C THR A 69 -30.54 -10.35 82.09
N ALA A 70 -29.41 -9.82 82.60
CA ALA A 70 -28.27 -9.39 81.82
C ALA A 70 -26.95 -9.54 82.60
N GLN A 71 -25.91 -10.07 81.94
CA GLN A 71 -24.54 -10.21 82.44
C GLN A 71 -23.90 -8.83 82.69
N ALA A 72 -22.99 -8.77 83.69
CA ALA A 72 -22.15 -7.57 83.90
C ALA A 72 -21.35 -7.30 82.60
N GLY A 73 -21.41 -6.07 82.14
CA GLY A 73 -20.79 -5.69 80.85
C GLY A 73 -20.39 -4.23 80.79
N THR A 74 -19.59 -3.87 79.85
CA THR A 74 -19.27 -2.48 79.54
C THR A 74 -20.17 -1.99 78.42
N ALA A 75 -20.79 -0.82 78.64
CA ALA A 75 -21.65 -0.13 77.70
C ALA A 75 -21.03 1.22 77.36
N ALA A 76 -21.16 1.62 76.10
CA ALA A 76 -20.65 2.91 75.63
C ALA A 76 -21.77 3.72 74.96
N ALA A 77 -21.86 4.97 75.30
CA ALA A 77 -22.81 5.92 74.75
C ALA A 77 -22.08 7.21 74.33
N ARG A 78 -22.62 7.90 73.34
CA ARG A 78 -22.14 9.22 73.00
C ARG A 78 -23.03 10.29 73.55
N ILE A 79 -22.44 11.20 74.32
CA ILE A 79 -23.12 12.33 74.96
C ILE A 79 -23.03 13.49 73.94
N GLY A 80 -24.22 13.97 73.50
CA GLY A 80 -24.27 15.05 72.50
C GLY A 80 -23.92 16.41 73.10
N ASP A 81 -24.32 16.63 74.38
CA ASP A 81 -24.01 17.83 75.10
C ASP A 81 -23.69 17.49 76.59
N ILE A 82 -22.48 17.87 76.97
CA ILE A 82 -21.95 17.58 78.34
C ILE A 82 -22.64 18.38 79.40
N GLU A 83 -23.06 19.62 79.11
CA GLU A 83 -23.77 20.46 80.06
C GLU A 83 -25.13 19.86 80.42
N THR A 84 -25.87 19.34 79.45
CA THR A 84 -27.11 18.60 79.62
C THR A 84 -26.91 17.34 80.47
N PHE A 85 -25.83 16.57 80.20
CA PHE A 85 -25.50 15.41 81.02
C PHE A 85 -25.26 15.72 82.46
N HIS A 86 -24.52 16.79 82.79
CA HIS A 86 -24.31 17.23 84.16
C HIS A 86 -25.59 17.69 84.79
N LYS A 87 -26.41 18.45 84.07
CA LYS A 87 -27.70 18.98 84.60
C LYS A 87 -28.68 17.87 84.97
N ASP A 88 -28.75 16.82 84.18
CA ASP A 88 -29.71 15.73 84.33
C ASP A 88 -29.28 14.68 85.38
N LEU A 89 -27.94 14.47 85.51
CA LEU A 89 -27.41 13.34 86.28
C LEU A 89 -26.55 13.71 87.51
N ASP A 90 -26.10 14.95 87.70
CA ASP A 90 -25.21 15.29 88.82
C ASP A 90 -25.84 15.01 90.21
N GLU A 91 -27.13 15.26 90.38
CA GLU A 91 -27.82 14.90 91.62
C GLU A 91 -27.85 13.38 91.83
N THR A 92 -28.16 12.62 90.80
CA THR A 92 -28.23 11.15 90.83
C THR A 92 -26.84 10.56 91.05
N ILE A 93 -25.82 11.07 90.40
CA ILE A 93 -24.39 10.65 90.51
C ILE A 93 -23.92 10.93 91.94
N ALA A 94 -24.24 12.11 92.54
CA ALA A 94 -23.87 12.46 93.90
C ALA A 94 -24.56 11.55 94.95
N ALA A 95 -25.86 11.28 94.78
CA ALA A 95 -26.63 10.39 95.63
C ALA A 95 -26.13 8.94 95.58
N GLN A 96 -25.86 8.39 94.36
CA GLN A 96 -25.36 7.02 94.14
C GLN A 96 -23.92 6.87 94.62
N SER A 97 -23.10 7.91 94.49
CA SER A 97 -21.74 7.90 95.01
C SER A 97 -21.72 7.94 96.57
N ALA A 98 -22.59 8.69 97.18
CA ALA A 98 -22.74 8.74 98.64
C ALA A 98 -23.30 7.43 99.23
N SER A 99 -24.18 6.73 98.54
CA SER A 99 -24.71 5.43 98.93
C SER A 99 -23.75 4.25 98.60
N GLY A 100 -22.67 4.49 97.92
CA GLY A 100 -21.69 3.46 97.55
C GLY A 100 -22.09 2.54 96.37
N ILE A 101 -23.22 2.87 95.71
CA ILE A 101 -23.67 2.16 94.51
C ILE A 101 -22.73 2.45 93.37
N LEU A 102 -22.38 3.73 93.12
CA LEU A 102 -21.38 4.13 92.11
C LEU A 102 -19.97 4.10 92.76
N LYS A 103 -19.18 3.13 92.41
CA LYS A 103 -17.84 2.89 93.00
C LYS A 103 -16.77 3.87 92.58
N SER A 104 -16.81 4.30 91.29
CA SER A 104 -15.84 5.26 90.75
C SER A 104 -16.35 5.94 89.48
N TYR A 105 -16.00 7.19 89.32
CA TYR A 105 -16.25 7.91 88.12
C TYR A 105 -15.12 8.87 87.81
N ASN A 106 -14.83 9.12 86.46
CA ASN A 106 -13.75 10.00 86.01
C ASN A 106 -14.13 10.78 84.78
N TYR A 107 -13.65 12.02 84.68
CA TYR A 107 -13.82 12.92 83.54
C TYR A 107 -12.45 13.15 82.94
N LEU A 108 -12.21 12.63 81.69
CA LEU A 108 -10.96 12.77 80.99
C LEU A 108 -11.11 13.75 79.82
N PRO A 109 -10.10 14.61 79.55
CA PRO A 109 -10.17 15.53 78.45
C PRO A 109 -10.16 14.75 77.08
N ALA A 110 -10.82 15.35 76.07
CA ALA A 110 -10.80 14.80 74.71
C ALA A 110 -9.40 14.75 74.15
N VAL A 111 -8.93 13.59 73.77
CA VAL A 111 -7.61 13.43 73.07
C VAL A 111 -7.81 13.69 71.59
N ASN A 112 -7.69 14.95 71.14
CA ASN A 112 -7.69 15.34 69.74
C ASN A 112 -6.34 15.01 69.11
N SER A 113 -6.12 13.76 68.77
CA SER A 113 -4.94 13.35 67.92
C SER A 113 -5.26 13.63 66.45
N ILE A 114 -4.98 14.84 66.00
CA ILE A 114 -5.03 15.26 64.57
C ILE A 114 -4.30 14.24 63.68
N TRP A 115 -3.25 13.63 64.20
CA TRP A 115 -2.50 12.60 63.48
C TRP A 115 -3.30 11.33 63.18
N ARG A 116 -4.27 10.94 64.01
CA ARG A 116 -5.11 9.76 63.74
C ARG A 116 -6.07 9.98 62.58
N SER A 117 -6.53 11.22 62.37
CA SER A 117 -7.42 11.58 61.28
C SER A 117 -6.67 11.87 59.99
N VAL A 118 -5.45 12.43 60.02
CA VAL A 118 -4.69 12.90 58.86
C VAL A 118 -3.76 11.81 58.29
N LEU A 119 -3.20 10.94 59.13
CA LEU A 119 -2.24 9.92 58.75
C LEU A 119 -2.73 8.97 57.65
N PRO A 120 -3.98 8.44 57.67
CA PRO A 120 -4.49 7.59 56.59
C PRO A 120 -4.55 8.30 55.23
N TYR A 121 -4.94 9.56 55.17
CA TYR A 121 -5.03 10.36 53.95
C TYR A 121 -3.63 10.70 53.41
N LEU A 122 -2.65 10.91 54.30
CA LEU A 122 -1.27 11.18 53.92
C LEU A 122 -0.61 9.93 53.30
N ILE A 123 -0.88 8.75 53.85
CA ILE A 123 -0.41 7.46 53.29
C ILE A 123 -1.03 7.22 51.91
N VAL A 124 -2.35 7.46 51.75
CA VAL A 124 -3.01 7.32 50.45
C VAL A 124 -2.45 8.34 49.44
N GLY A 125 -2.22 9.59 49.84
CA GLY A 125 -1.64 10.64 49.02
C GLY A 125 -0.20 10.26 48.52
N VAL A 126 0.63 9.77 49.41
CA VAL A 126 1.98 9.31 49.05
C VAL A 126 1.93 8.09 48.13
N ALA A 127 1.01 7.15 48.37
CA ALA A 127 0.82 6.00 47.51
C ALA A 127 0.34 6.41 46.10
N LEU A 128 -0.57 7.35 45.98
CA LEU A 128 -1.04 7.91 44.70
C LEU A 128 0.07 8.68 43.97
N LEU A 129 0.90 9.47 44.67
CA LEU A 129 2.06 10.14 44.11
C LEU A 129 3.10 9.13 43.61
N PHE A 130 3.30 8.03 44.33
CA PHE A 130 4.22 6.98 43.93
C PHE A 130 3.70 6.21 42.69
N VAL A 131 2.39 5.92 42.63
CA VAL A 131 1.76 5.34 41.43
C VAL A 131 1.85 6.31 40.25
N TRP A 132 1.57 7.59 40.47
CA TRP A 132 1.72 8.62 39.45
C TRP A 132 3.14 8.76 38.95
N PHE A 133 4.15 8.70 39.83
CA PHE A 133 5.57 8.70 39.49
C PHE A 133 5.96 7.46 38.69
N ILE A 134 5.44 6.27 39.03
CA ILE A 134 5.64 5.04 38.23
C ILE A 134 4.96 5.15 36.86
N LEU A 135 3.74 5.68 36.80
CA LEU A 135 3.01 5.89 35.53
C LEU A 135 3.72 6.94 34.66
N MET A 136 4.21 8.03 35.25
CA MET A 136 4.94 9.07 34.54
C MET A 136 6.32 8.61 34.05
N ASN A 137 7.05 7.80 34.84
CA ASN A 137 8.27 7.12 34.39
C ASN A 137 7.99 6.03 33.32
N ARG A 138 6.76 5.53 33.27
CA ARG A 138 6.31 4.57 32.25
C ARG A 138 5.72 5.26 31.02
N SER A 139 5.10 6.45 31.18
CA SER A 139 4.60 7.33 30.10
C SER A 139 5.69 8.21 29.51
N GLY A 140 6.74 8.50 30.25
CA GLY A 140 8.00 9.01 29.73
C GLY A 140 8.56 7.92 28.83
N GLY A 141 8.02 7.87 27.57
CA GLY A 141 8.35 6.89 26.56
C GLY A 141 9.86 6.69 26.53
N SER A 142 10.26 5.45 26.66
CA SER A 142 11.62 5.07 26.40
C SER A 142 12.06 5.86 25.15
N PRO A 143 13.16 6.63 25.19
CA PRO A 143 13.68 7.32 23.99
C PRO A 143 13.84 6.35 22.81
N ASN A 144 13.86 5.04 23.06
CA ASN A 144 13.92 3.97 22.08
C ASN A 144 12.58 3.69 21.34
N ALA A 145 11.41 3.99 21.90
CA ALA A 145 10.16 3.75 21.17
C ALA A 145 9.94 4.80 20.08
N MET A 146 10.17 6.07 20.38
CA MET A 146 10.07 7.15 19.40
C MET A 146 11.21 7.09 18.37
N SER A 147 12.40 6.65 18.77
CA SER A 147 13.54 6.43 17.87
C SER A 147 13.36 5.21 16.95
N GLN A 148 12.52 4.23 17.30
CA GLN A 148 12.19 3.11 16.41
C GLN A 148 11.24 3.52 15.29
N PHE A 149 10.31 4.46 15.52
CA PHE A 149 9.42 4.98 14.48
C PHE A 149 10.12 5.93 13.49
N THR A 150 11.22 6.56 13.91
CA THR A 150 11.99 7.51 13.09
C THR A 150 13.12 6.85 12.32
N ARG A 151 13.46 5.59 12.59
CA ARG A 151 14.50 4.88 11.86
C ARG A 151 14.01 4.49 10.47
N ALA A 152 14.81 4.76 9.47
CA ALA A 152 14.59 4.24 8.13
C ALA A 152 14.73 2.72 8.15
N ASN A 153 13.68 1.99 7.75
CA ASN A 153 13.74 0.54 7.51
C ASN A 153 14.47 0.27 6.18
N ALA A 154 15.63 0.86 5.98
CA ALA A 154 16.44 0.60 4.80
C ALA A 154 16.83 -0.89 4.78
N ARG A 155 16.54 -1.55 3.67
CA ARG A 155 17.00 -2.93 3.46
C ARG A 155 18.46 -2.88 3.08
N PHE A 156 19.32 -3.36 3.96
CA PHE A 156 20.73 -3.55 3.66
C PHE A 156 20.89 -4.76 2.73
N GLY A 157 21.26 -4.52 1.49
CA GLY A 157 21.83 -5.55 0.63
C GLY A 157 23.28 -5.76 1.03
N VAL A 158 23.56 -6.88 1.72
CA VAL A 158 24.91 -7.21 2.17
C VAL A 158 25.70 -7.81 1.00
N PRO A 159 27.00 -7.50 0.85
CA PRO A 159 27.86 -8.06 -0.21
C PRO A 159 28.08 -9.58 -0.16
N ASN A 160 27.54 -10.29 0.84
CA ASN A 160 27.78 -11.72 1.09
C ASN A 160 26.68 -12.68 0.58
N GLY A 161 25.64 -12.19 -0.13
CA GLY A 161 24.76 -13.02 -0.96
C GLY A 161 25.26 -13.05 -2.42
N GLU A 162 24.69 -13.87 -3.28
CA GLU A 162 24.94 -13.80 -4.73
C GLU A 162 24.67 -12.37 -5.20
N ALA A 163 25.75 -11.60 -5.41
CA ALA A 163 25.63 -10.21 -5.84
C ALA A 163 25.06 -10.19 -7.27
N VAL A 164 23.96 -9.50 -7.45
CA VAL A 164 23.40 -9.25 -8.78
C VAL A 164 24.38 -8.35 -9.55
N THR A 165 24.79 -8.75 -10.73
CA THR A 165 25.74 -8.02 -11.58
C THR A 165 25.10 -7.68 -12.93
N PHE A 166 25.80 -6.95 -13.79
CA PHE A 166 25.34 -6.69 -15.17
C PHE A 166 25.11 -7.94 -16.01
N LYS A 167 25.70 -9.08 -15.63
CA LYS A 167 25.47 -10.39 -16.28
C LYS A 167 24.05 -10.95 -16.02
N ASP A 168 23.40 -10.47 -14.98
CA ASP A 168 22.04 -10.87 -14.60
C ASP A 168 21.00 -9.92 -15.19
N VAL A 169 21.43 -8.84 -15.83
CA VAL A 169 20.59 -7.88 -16.53
C VAL A 169 20.75 -8.10 -18.02
N ALA A 170 19.65 -8.41 -18.71
CA ALA A 170 19.61 -8.62 -20.15
C ALA A 170 18.80 -7.51 -20.83
N GLY A 171 19.12 -7.23 -22.10
CA GLY A 171 18.36 -6.33 -22.96
C GLY A 171 18.30 -4.88 -22.51
N ALA A 172 19.37 -4.33 -21.99
CA ALA A 172 19.51 -2.94 -21.56
C ALA A 172 20.98 -2.50 -21.72
N ASP A 173 21.54 -2.68 -22.94
CA ASP A 173 22.98 -2.52 -23.14
C ASP A 173 23.41 -1.05 -23.08
N GLU A 174 22.63 -0.14 -23.65
CA GLU A 174 22.87 1.29 -23.60
C GLU A 174 22.77 1.82 -22.16
N GLU A 175 21.77 1.39 -21.41
CA GLU A 175 21.60 1.75 -19.98
C GLU A 175 22.74 1.20 -19.12
N LYS A 176 23.24 -0.01 -19.42
CA LYS A 176 24.41 -0.59 -18.74
C LYS A 176 25.68 0.20 -19.06
N GLU A 177 25.87 0.64 -20.30
CA GLU A 177 27.01 1.44 -20.70
C GLU A 177 27.02 2.78 -19.94
N GLU A 178 25.88 3.50 -19.91
CA GLU A 178 25.77 4.73 -19.15
C GLU A 178 25.99 4.53 -17.63
N LEU A 179 25.52 3.42 -17.07
CA LEU A 179 25.71 3.09 -15.66
C LEU A 179 27.12 2.58 -15.34
N SER A 180 27.87 2.07 -16.34
CA SER A 180 29.24 1.61 -16.15
C SER A 180 30.18 2.74 -15.72
N GLU A 181 29.94 3.97 -16.18
CA GLU A 181 30.69 5.15 -15.71
C GLU A 181 30.53 5.37 -14.19
N ILE A 182 29.32 5.11 -13.68
CA ILE A 182 29.03 5.20 -12.23
C ILE A 182 29.80 4.11 -11.47
N VAL A 183 29.83 2.89 -12.03
CA VAL A 183 30.59 1.76 -11.47
C VAL A 183 32.09 2.08 -11.43
N GLU A 184 32.67 2.59 -12.53
CA GLU A 184 34.08 3.00 -12.60
C GLU A 184 34.38 4.06 -11.54
N PHE A 185 33.51 5.06 -11.42
CA PHE A 185 33.70 6.11 -10.42
C PHE A 185 33.69 5.57 -9.00
N LEU A 186 32.74 4.67 -8.66
CA LEU A 186 32.68 4.08 -7.32
C LEU A 186 33.90 3.19 -7.01
N ARG A 187 34.53 2.58 -8.04
CA ARG A 187 35.74 1.76 -7.91
C ARG A 187 37.02 2.60 -7.80
N ASP A 188 37.14 3.63 -8.65
CA ASP A 188 38.34 4.49 -8.73
C ASP A 188 37.95 5.97 -8.88
N PRO A 189 37.55 6.65 -7.78
CA PRO A 189 37.16 8.05 -7.81
C PRO A 189 38.32 9.01 -8.14
N ASP A 190 39.57 8.62 -7.91
CA ASP A 190 40.73 9.49 -8.08
C ASP A 190 41.05 9.73 -9.54
N LYS A 191 40.81 8.77 -10.43
CA LYS A 191 40.92 8.93 -11.88
C LYS A 191 40.09 10.10 -12.41
N PHE A 192 38.86 10.24 -11.95
CA PHE A 192 37.93 11.27 -12.36
C PHE A 192 38.28 12.66 -11.75
N ARG A 193 38.74 12.67 -10.50
CA ARG A 193 39.17 13.89 -9.79
C ARG A 193 40.38 14.54 -10.45
N GLN A 194 41.37 13.74 -10.88
CA GLN A 194 42.57 14.24 -11.55
C GLN A 194 42.26 14.98 -12.85
N LEU A 195 41.20 14.57 -13.55
CA LEU A 195 40.73 15.20 -14.79
C LEU A 195 39.77 16.36 -14.55
N GLY A 196 39.42 16.66 -13.28
CA GLY A 196 38.48 17.72 -12.92
C GLY A 196 37.01 17.41 -13.28
N ALA A 197 36.68 16.14 -13.54
CA ALA A 197 35.32 15.73 -13.87
C ALA A 197 34.39 15.90 -12.67
N LYS A 198 33.20 16.47 -12.89
CA LYS A 198 32.15 16.54 -11.90
C LYS A 198 31.33 15.27 -11.94
N ILE A 199 31.31 14.56 -10.83
CA ILE A 199 30.61 13.30 -10.67
C ILE A 199 29.14 13.58 -10.42
N PRO A 200 28.22 12.84 -11.06
CA PRO A 200 26.79 12.96 -10.77
C PRO A 200 26.52 12.49 -9.33
N LYS A 201 25.83 13.34 -8.56
CA LYS A 201 25.39 12.98 -7.20
C LYS A 201 24.20 12.02 -7.23
N GLY A 202 23.37 12.14 -8.25
CA GLY A 202 22.17 11.33 -8.39
C GLY A 202 21.87 10.91 -9.82
N VAL A 203 21.31 9.74 -9.96
CA VAL A 203 20.82 9.15 -11.20
C VAL A 203 19.34 8.85 -11.06
N LEU A 204 18.55 9.31 -12.02
CA LEU A 204 17.12 9.02 -12.09
C LEU A 204 16.85 7.99 -13.19
N LEU A 205 16.38 6.80 -12.79
CA LEU A 205 15.90 5.77 -13.72
C LEU A 205 14.42 6.03 -14.01
N VAL A 206 14.09 6.28 -15.27
CA VAL A 206 12.73 6.59 -15.71
C VAL A 206 12.24 5.54 -16.68
N GLY A 207 10.99 5.09 -16.58
CA GLY A 207 10.43 4.17 -17.58
C GLY A 207 9.20 3.42 -17.07
N PRO A 208 8.54 2.65 -17.93
CA PRO A 208 7.37 1.87 -17.58
C PRO A 208 7.61 0.90 -16.40
N PRO A 209 6.57 0.50 -15.67
CA PRO A 209 6.72 -0.52 -14.64
C PRO A 209 7.19 -1.85 -15.24
N GLY A 210 7.96 -2.63 -14.48
CA GLY A 210 8.41 -3.95 -14.90
C GLY A 210 9.63 -3.99 -15.83
N THR A 211 10.22 -2.85 -16.20
CA THR A 211 11.39 -2.77 -17.10
C THR A 211 12.73 -3.08 -16.43
N GLY A 212 12.76 -3.32 -15.11
CA GLY A 212 13.99 -3.75 -14.44
C GLY A 212 14.79 -2.63 -13.76
N LYS A 213 14.23 -1.43 -13.55
CA LYS A 213 14.91 -0.28 -12.89
C LYS A 213 15.56 -0.66 -11.57
N THR A 214 14.84 -1.32 -10.69
CA THR A 214 15.34 -1.79 -9.40
C THR A 214 16.45 -2.85 -9.55
N LEU A 215 16.35 -3.71 -10.58
CA LEU A 215 17.36 -4.72 -10.89
C LEU A 215 18.65 -4.07 -11.39
N LEU A 216 18.55 -3.07 -12.27
CA LEU A 216 19.68 -2.27 -12.75
C LEU A 216 20.41 -1.58 -11.60
N ALA A 217 19.69 -0.92 -10.69
CA ALA A 217 20.30 -0.25 -9.53
C ALA A 217 21.06 -1.24 -8.63
N ARG A 218 20.51 -2.45 -8.42
CA ARG A 218 21.21 -3.53 -7.70
C ARG A 218 22.44 -4.02 -8.44
N ALA A 219 22.34 -4.14 -9.76
CA ALA A 219 23.46 -4.59 -10.59
C ALA A 219 24.62 -3.59 -10.55
N VAL A 220 24.35 -2.29 -10.56
CA VAL A 220 25.38 -1.24 -10.37
C VAL A 220 26.11 -1.43 -9.05
N ALA A 221 25.36 -1.63 -7.95
CA ALA A 221 25.98 -1.84 -6.63
C ALA A 221 26.81 -3.12 -6.56
N GLY A 222 26.28 -4.22 -7.11
CA GLY A 222 27.01 -5.50 -7.16
C GLY A 222 28.24 -5.44 -8.06
N GLU A 223 28.14 -4.78 -9.23
CA GLU A 223 29.27 -4.59 -10.13
C GLU A 223 30.35 -3.70 -9.52
N ALA A 224 29.96 -2.64 -8.82
CA ALA A 224 30.89 -1.77 -8.09
C ALA A 224 31.39 -2.39 -6.78
N ASN A 225 30.77 -3.45 -6.29
CA ASN A 225 31.04 -4.08 -4.99
C ASN A 225 30.92 -3.10 -3.81
N VAL A 226 29.86 -2.29 -3.79
CA VAL A 226 29.58 -1.29 -2.75
C VAL A 226 28.31 -1.62 -1.99
N ALA A 227 28.13 -0.99 -0.84
CA ALA A 227 26.93 -1.15 -0.03
C ALA A 227 25.68 -0.63 -0.77
N PHE A 228 24.57 -1.37 -0.68
CA PHE A 228 23.29 -1.00 -1.30
C PHE A 228 22.21 -0.82 -0.23
N LEU A 229 21.73 0.42 -0.08
CA LEU A 229 20.65 0.77 0.83
C LEU A 229 19.39 1.06 0.01
N SER A 230 18.36 0.27 0.17
CA SER A 230 17.11 0.40 -0.60
C SER A 230 15.94 0.78 0.28
N ILE A 231 15.15 1.75 -0.17
CA ILE A 231 13.91 2.19 0.46
C ILE A 231 12.88 2.53 -0.62
N SER A 232 11.59 2.39 -0.30
CA SER A 232 10.52 2.91 -1.17
C SER A 232 10.21 4.36 -0.82
N GLY A 233 9.91 5.19 -1.82
CA GLY A 233 9.41 6.55 -1.61
C GLY A 233 8.15 6.59 -0.74
N SER A 234 7.31 5.58 -0.82
CA SER A 234 6.14 5.43 0.04
C SER A 234 6.47 5.26 1.53
N ASP A 235 7.65 4.70 1.88
CA ASP A 235 8.08 4.53 3.26
C ASP A 235 8.41 5.86 3.97
N PHE A 236 8.57 6.94 3.21
CA PHE A 236 8.76 8.28 3.76
C PHE A 236 7.44 9.01 4.03
N VAL A 237 6.32 8.53 3.51
CA VAL A 237 5.01 9.16 3.68
C VAL A 237 4.33 8.58 4.90
N GLU A 238 4.17 9.39 5.94
CA GLU A 238 3.54 9.03 7.21
C GLU A 238 2.45 10.03 7.60
N LEU A 239 1.62 9.66 8.55
CA LEU A 239 0.56 10.55 9.07
C LEU A 239 1.07 11.63 10.04
N TYR A 240 2.28 11.44 10.58
CA TYR A 240 2.87 12.34 11.57
C TYR A 240 3.91 13.25 10.95
N VAL A 241 3.70 14.56 11.08
CA VAL A 241 4.58 15.59 10.54
C VAL A 241 6.01 15.46 11.07
N GLY A 242 6.99 15.43 10.16
CA GLY A 242 8.43 15.38 10.46
C GLY A 242 9.03 13.97 10.57
N VAL A 243 8.23 12.90 10.56
CA VAL A 243 8.75 11.51 10.60
C VAL A 243 9.45 11.18 9.28
N GLY A 244 8.87 11.51 8.14
CA GLY A 244 9.47 11.30 6.82
C GLY A 244 10.82 12.02 6.68
N ALA A 245 10.89 13.29 7.07
CA ALA A 245 12.14 14.04 7.07
C ALA A 245 13.21 13.44 7.99
N SER A 246 12.81 12.86 9.13
CA SER A 246 13.74 12.17 10.02
C SER A 246 14.27 10.87 9.42
N ARG A 247 13.42 10.10 8.71
CA ARG A 247 13.83 8.89 8.00
C ARG A 247 14.79 9.19 6.85
N VAL A 248 14.57 10.29 6.13
CA VAL A 248 15.51 10.74 5.10
C VAL A 248 16.88 10.99 5.72
N ARG A 249 16.99 11.77 6.79
CA ARG A 249 18.26 12.02 7.48
C ARG A 249 18.93 10.73 7.94
N ASP A 250 18.19 9.85 8.59
CA ASP A 250 18.72 8.58 9.08
C ASP A 250 19.25 7.68 7.94
N LEU A 251 18.55 7.62 6.80
CA LEU A 251 19.00 6.89 5.61
C LEU A 251 20.34 7.42 5.10
N PHE A 252 20.47 8.74 4.96
CA PHE A 252 21.69 9.35 4.46
C PHE A 252 22.84 9.25 5.47
N ASP A 253 22.57 9.38 6.76
CA ASP A 253 23.56 9.13 7.81
C ASP A 253 24.06 7.67 7.83
N GLN A 254 23.17 6.71 7.57
CA GLN A 254 23.54 5.30 7.42
C GLN A 254 24.43 5.11 6.19
N ALA A 255 24.06 5.71 5.04
CA ALA A 255 24.85 5.62 3.81
C ALA A 255 26.27 6.19 3.97
N LYS A 256 26.42 7.34 4.64
CA LYS A 256 27.72 7.96 4.95
C LYS A 256 28.61 7.06 5.81
N ARG A 257 28.02 6.32 6.74
CA ARG A 257 28.78 5.40 7.64
C ARG A 257 29.34 4.18 6.92
N VAL A 258 28.70 3.76 5.84
CA VAL A 258 29.09 2.56 5.07
C VAL A 258 29.66 2.89 3.69
N ALA A 259 29.99 4.15 3.44
CA ALA A 259 30.55 4.59 2.17
C ALA A 259 31.86 3.83 1.81
N PRO A 260 32.09 3.49 0.52
CA PRO A 260 31.27 3.85 -0.63
C PRO A 260 29.94 3.08 -0.69
N ALA A 261 28.84 3.78 -1.05
CA ALA A 261 27.51 3.21 -0.98
C ALA A 261 26.59 3.79 -2.08
N ILE A 262 25.59 2.98 -2.46
CA ILE A 262 24.46 3.43 -3.28
C ILE A 262 23.21 3.49 -2.40
N VAL A 263 22.55 4.65 -2.41
CA VAL A 263 21.20 4.83 -1.86
C VAL A 263 20.21 4.69 -3.01
N PHE A 264 19.34 3.70 -2.93
CA PHE A 264 18.29 3.48 -3.92
C PHE A 264 16.93 3.86 -3.36
N ILE A 265 16.23 4.77 -4.07
CA ILE A 265 14.87 5.21 -3.72
C ILE A 265 13.94 4.77 -4.83
N ASP A 266 13.15 3.73 -4.57
CA ASP A 266 12.12 3.29 -5.52
C ASP A 266 10.87 4.15 -5.39
N GLU A 267 10.10 4.30 -6.47
CA GLU A 267 8.87 5.11 -6.50
C GLU A 267 9.05 6.51 -5.91
N ILE A 268 10.10 7.22 -6.35
CA ILE A 268 10.43 8.57 -5.84
C ILE A 268 9.27 9.55 -6.02
N ASP A 269 8.37 9.33 -6.98
CA ASP A 269 7.18 10.11 -7.25
C ASP A 269 6.17 10.12 -6.07
N ALA A 270 6.24 9.16 -5.15
CA ALA A 270 5.45 9.18 -3.93
C ALA A 270 5.76 10.41 -3.05
N VAL A 271 7.02 10.86 -3.04
CA VAL A 271 7.50 12.01 -2.24
C VAL A 271 7.79 13.21 -3.12
N GLY A 272 8.32 12.97 -4.33
CA GLY A 272 8.87 13.98 -5.25
C GLY A 272 7.85 14.67 -6.13
N ARG A 273 6.54 14.54 -5.89
CA ARG A 273 5.50 15.14 -6.72
C ARG A 273 5.49 16.66 -6.61
N GLN A 274 5.19 17.36 -7.73
CA GLN A 274 5.02 18.80 -7.80
C GLN A 274 4.00 19.33 -6.78
N ARG A 275 4.27 20.53 -6.26
CA ARG A 275 3.44 21.26 -5.31
C ARG A 275 2.08 21.57 -5.92
N GLY A 276 1.00 21.05 -5.35
CA GLY A 276 -0.38 21.37 -5.74
C GLY A 276 -1.00 22.33 -4.74
N ALA A 277 -1.82 23.27 -5.21
CA ALA A 277 -2.62 24.14 -4.35
C ALA A 277 -3.83 23.35 -3.77
N GLY A 278 -3.58 22.32 -2.94
CA GLY A 278 -4.61 21.49 -2.30
C GLY A 278 -4.77 21.85 -0.82
N LEU A 279 -6.01 22.11 -0.42
CA LEU A 279 -6.42 22.30 0.97
C LEU A 279 -6.48 20.95 1.69
N GLY A 280 -5.37 20.50 2.34
CA GLY A 280 -5.39 19.27 3.14
C GLY A 280 -4.06 18.98 3.84
N GLY A 281 -4.09 18.68 5.14
CA GLY A 281 -2.93 18.53 6.03
C GLY A 281 -1.94 17.37 5.71
N GLY A 282 -2.18 16.57 4.67
CA GLY A 282 -1.23 15.55 4.19
C GLY A 282 -0.20 16.08 3.20
N HIS A 283 -0.30 17.34 2.77
CA HIS A 283 0.65 17.97 1.84
C HIS A 283 1.89 18.50 2.55
N ASP A 284 1.74 19.04 3.76
CA ASP A 284 2.84 19.63 4.53
C ASP A 284 3.94 18.64 4.89
N GLU A 285 3.56 17.39 5.18
CA GLU A 285 4.53 16.34 5.53
C GLU A 285 5.36 15.91 4.32
N ARG A 286 4.71 15.73 3.15
CA ARG A 286 5.42 15.39 1.91
C ARG A 286 6.38 16.50 1.48
N GLU A 287 5.97 17.76 1.59
CA GLU A 287 6.83 18.90 1.28
C GLU A 287 8.03 18.98 2.22
N GLN A 288 7.85 18.76 3.51
CA GLN A 288 8.95 18.69 4.47
C GLN A 288 9.93 17.58 4.13
N THR A 289 9.41 16.41 3.77
CA THR A 289 10.21 15.25 3.39
C THR A 289 10.97 15.49 2.09
N LEU A 290 10.32 16.06 1.07
CA LEU A 290 10.98 16.47 -0.17
C LEU A 290 12.07 17.50 0.09
N ASN A 291 11.78 18.55 0.86
CA ASN A 291 12.76 19.57 1.19
C ASN A 291 13.96 18.97 1.94
N GLN A 292 13.73 18.03 2.86
CA GLN A 292 14.83 17.35 3.55
C GLN A 292 15.66 16.51 2.58
N LEU A 293 15.02 15.80 1.63
CA LEU A 293 15.74 15.05 0.59
C LEU A 293 16.62 15.96 -0.24
N LEU A 294 16.10 17.13 -0.65
CA LEU A 294 16.86 18.13 -1.40
C LEU A 294 18.04 18.67 -0.59
N VAL A 295 17.86 18.94 0.71
CA VAL A 295 18.92 19.40 1.62
C VAL A 295 20.01 18.34 1.76
N GLU A 296 19.64 17.07 1.95
CA GLU A 296 20.63 15.99 2.04
C GLU A 296 21.42 15.84 0.74
N MET A 297 20.75 15.85 -0.42
CA MET A 297 21.41 15.79 -1.73
C MET A 297 22.34 16.98 -1.99
N ASP A 298 21.94 18.19 -1.60
CA ASP A 298 22.78 19.38 -1.73
C ASP A 298 23.96 19.35 -0.75
N GLY A 299 23.75 18.80 0.45
CA GLY A 299 24.73 18.69 1.53
C GLY A 299 25.87 17.70 1.27
N PHE A 300 25.74 16.80 0.30
CA PHE A 300 26.85 15.90 -0.06
C PHE A 300 27.97 16.66 -0.77
N SER A 301 29.17 16.44 -0.29
CA SER A 301 30.37 16.72 -1.09
C SER A 301 30.61 15.53 -2.05
N ALA A 302 31.12 15.82 -3.24
CA ALA A 302 31.51 14.78 -4.20
C ALA A 302 32.54 13.77 -3.64
N ASN A 303 33.05 14.02 -2.45
CA ASN A 303 34.10 13.23 -1.78
C ASN A 303 33.55 12.17 -0.80
N GLU A 304 32.25 12.15 -0.53
CA GLU A 304 31.67 11.24 0.49
C GLU A 304 31.44 9.82 -0.03
N GLY A 305 31.61 9.58 -1.34
CA GLY A 305 31.48 8.23 -1.93
C GLY A 305 30.05 7.67 -1.90
N VAL A 306 29.04 8.51 -1.76
CA VAL A 306 27.63 8.11 -1.80
C VAL A 306 26.98 8.60 -3.10
N ILE A 307 26.32 7.69 -3.82
CA ILE A 307 25.53 8.02 -5.02
C ILE A 307 24.07 7.66 -4.74
N VAL A 308 23.16 8.56 -5.13
CA VAL A 308 21.72 8.32 -5.02
C VAL A 308 21.19 7.86 -6.37
N ILE A 309 20.56 6.69 -6.41
CA ILE A 309 19.81 6.23 -7.59
C ILE A 309 18.33 6.26 -7.23
N ALA A 310 17.51 6.94 -8.00
CA ALA A 310 16.07 6.91 -7.81
C ALA A 310 15.38 6.28 -9.03
N ALA A 311 14.23 5.66 -8.81
CA ALA A 311 13.40 5.12 -9.88
C ALA A 311 11.99 5.72 -9.85
N THR A 312 11.43 5.99 -11.02
CA THR A 312 10.04 6.43 -11.18
C THR A 312 9.44 5.90 -12.47
N ASN A 313 8.15 5.68 -12.47
CA ASN A 313 7.37 5.40 -13.66
C ASN A 313 6.82 6.68 -14.31
N ARG A 314 6.85 7.81 -13.58
CA ARG A 314 6.22 9.07 -13.97
C ARG A 314 7.13 10.26 -13.71
N LYS A 315 8.00 10.55 -14.67
CA LYS A 315 8.88 11.74 -14.62
C LYS A 315 8.10 13.06 -14.66
N ASP A 316 6.97 13.05 -15.35
CA ASP A 316 6.10 14.21 -15.61
C ASP A 316 5.56 14.86 -14.34
N ILE A 317 5.34 14.07 -13.27
CA ILE A 317 4.79 14.58 -12.01
C ILE A 317 5.85 15.00 -10.98
N LEU A 318 7.15 14.78 -11.27
CA LEU A 318 8.23 15.13 -10.35
C LEU A 318 8.43 16.64 -10.25
N ASP A 319 8.76 17.10 -9.04
CA ASP A 319 9.14 18.49 -8.81
C ASP A 319 10.43 18.82 -9.59
N PRO A 320 10.43 19.87 -10.44
CA PRO A 320 11.61 20.29 -11.20
C PRO A 320 12.85 20.54 -10.34
N ALA A 321 12.67 20.83 -9.05
CA ALA A 321 13.77 21.01 -8.12
C ALA A 321 14.63 19.75 -7.96
N LEU A 322 14.06 18.56 -8.09
CA LEU A 322 14.80 17.28 -8.06
C LEU A 322 15.71 17.10 -9.28
N LEU A 323 15.31 17.68 -10.41
CA LEU A 323 16.01 17.52 -11.70
C LEU A 323 17.07 18.60 -11.97
N ARG A 324 17.31 19.48 -10.97
CA ARG A 324 18.35 20.53 -11.11
C ARG A 324 19.76 19.91 -10.98
N PRO A 325 20.76 20.48 -11.69
CA PRO A 325 22.15 20.08 -11.53
C PRO A 325 22.60 20.08 -10.07
N GLY A 326 23.35 19.04 -9.67
CA GLY A 326 23.78 18.80 -8.29
C GLY A 326 22.84 17.90 -7.50
N ARG A 327 21.75 17.40 -8.10
CA ARG A 327 20.77 16.47 -7.52
C ARG A 327 20.65 15.23 -8.41
N PHE A 328 19.54 15.07 -9.15
CA PHE A 328 19.46 14.02 -10.18
C PHE A 328 19.97 14.56 -11.50
N ASP A 329 21.29 14.61 -11.60
CA ASP A 329 22.00 15.21 -12.74
C ASP A 329 21.85 14.37 -14.00
N ARG A 330 21.74 13.05 -13.84
CA ARG A 330 21.67 12.10 -14.94
C ARG A 330 20.30 11.42 -14.93
N GLN A 331 19.68 11.34 -16.10
CA GLN A 331 18.39 10.71 -16.30
C GLN A 331 18.55 9.62 -17.35
N ILE A 332 18.31 8.37 -16.95
CA ILE A 332 18.41 7.20 -17.82
C ILE A 332 17.00 6.66 -18.05
N TYR A 333 16.61 6.56 -19.31
CA TYR A 333 15.31 6.03 -19.69
C TYR A 333 15.41 4.52 -19.91
N VAL A 334 14.74 3.75 -19.07
CA VAL A 334 14.68 2.28 -19.17
C VAL A 334 13.37 1.89 -19.83
N GLY A 335 13.43 1.71 -21.15
CA GLY A 335 12.28 1.39 -22.00
C GLY A 335 11.84 -0.08 -21.93
N ALA A 336 10.78 -0.40 -22.68
CA ALA A 336 10.47 -1.81 -22.98
C ALA A 336 11.56 -2.36 -23.91
N PRO A 337 12.03 -3.60 -23.68
CA PRO A 337 13.09 -4.19 -24.49
C PRO A 337 12.62 -4.48 -25.92
N ASP A 338 13.53 -4.40 -26.90
CA ASP A 338 13.32 -4.88 -28.25
C ASP A 338 13.24 -6.43 -28.30
N TRP A 339 12.98 -7.01 -29.45
CA TRP A 339 12.85 -8.47 -29.55
C TRP A 339 14.12 -9.23 -29.15
N ARG A 340 15.33 -8.64 -29.37
CA ARG A 340 16.61 -9.24 -28.97
C ARG A 340 16.76 -9.20 -27.45
N GLY A 341 16.53 -8.06 -26.86
CA GLY A 341 16.53 -7.91 -25.42
C GLY A 341 15.49 -8.83 -24.74
N ARG A 342 14.30 -8.99 -25.34
CA ARG A 342 13.30 -9.94 -24.83
C ARG A 342 13.79 -11.39 -24.90
N ALA A 343 14.47 -11.77 -25.97
CA ALA A 343 15.05 -13.11 -26.10
C ALA A 343 16.13 -13.37 -25.03
N GLU A 344 17.00 -12.40 -24.77
CA GLU A 344 18.01 -12.48 -23.72
C GLU A 344 17.38 -12.55 -22.33
N ILE A 345 16.36 -11.73 -22.06
CA ILE A 345 15.61 -11.75 -20.78
C ILE A 345 14.97 -13.12 -20.57
N LEU A 346 14.33 -13.68 -21.61
CA LEU A 346 13.76 -15.03 -21.54
C LEU A 346 14.84 -16.07 -21.23
N GLN A 347 16.03 -15.99 -21.84
CA GLN A 347 17.14 -16.90 -21.54
C GLN A 347 17.60 -16.80 -20.09
N VAL A 348 17.71 -15.59 -19.55
CA VAL A 348 18.08 -15.39 -18.13
C VAL A 348 17.06 -16.04 -17.20
N HIS A 349 15.77 -15.82 -17.43
CA HIS A 349 14.70 -16.39 -16.60
C HIS A 349 14.49 -17.90 -16.81
N ALA A 350 14.95 -18.42 -17.97
CA ALA A 350 14.88 -19.85 -18.29
C ALA A 350 15.98 -20.67 -17.60
N ARG A 351 17.11 -20.08 -17.18
CA ARG A 351 18.28 -20.78 -16.59
C ARG A 351 17.94 -21.80 -15.50
N LYS A 352 16.89 -21.52 -14.71
CA LYS A 352 16.46 -22.36 -13.58
C LYS A 352 15.20 -23.17 -13.87
N LYS A 353 14.77 -23.29 -15.13
CA LYS A 353 13.53 -23.97 -15.53
C LYS A 353 13.82 -25.07 -16.53
N PRO A 354 13.22 -26.28 -16.41
CA PRO A 354 13.38 -27.33 -17.40
C PRO A 354 12.58 -26.99 -18.66
N LEU A 355 13.26 -26.64 -19.73
CA LEU A 355 12.67 -26.46 -21.05
C LEU A 355 12.84 -27.72 -21.89
N ALA A 356 11.85 -28.02 -22.73
CA ALA A 356 11.96 -29.07 -23.72
C ALA A 356 12.84 -28.62 -24.92
N ASP A 357 13.45 -29.57 -25.64
CA ASP A 357 14.37 -29.28 -26.73
C ASP A 357 13.74 -28.55 -27.93
N ASN A 358 12.41 -28.58 -28.05
CA ASN A 358 11.64 -27.93 -29.11
C ASN A 358 11.24 -26.47 -28.80
N VAL A 359 11.71 -25.87 -27.69
CA VAL A 359 11.35 -24.51 -27.32
C VAL A 359 12.20 -23.50 -28.06
N ASP A 360 11.53 -22.64 -28.84
CA ASP A 360 12.13 -21.50 -29.53
C ASP A 360 11.86 -20.19 -28.80
N LEU A 361 12.77 -19.81 -27.88
CA LEU A 361 12.67 -18.55 -27.13
C LEU A 361 12.72 -17.31 -28.02
N PRO A 362 13.55 -17.23 -29.08
CA PRO A 362 13.50 -16.15 -30.07
C PRO A 362 12.12 -15.97 -30.72
N ALA A 363 11.43 -17.05 -31.09
CA ALA A 363 10.07 -16.97 -31.61
C ALA A 363 9.08 -16.40 -30.60
N ILE A 364 9.16 -16.84 -29.33
CA ILE A 364 8.35 -16.26 -28.23
C ILE A 364 8.69 -14.78 -28.02
N ALA A 365 9.97 -14.40 -28.08
CA ALA A 365 10.40 -13.01 -27.93
C ALA A 365 9.81 -12.10 -29.03
N LYS A 366 9.75 -12.54 -30.26
CA LYS A 366 9.10 -11.81 -31.37
C LYS A 366 7.60 -11.67 -31.13
N ALA A 367 6.95 -12.76 -30.72
CA ALA A 367 5.52 -12.79 -30.46
C ALA A 367 5.07 -11.97 -29.24
N THR A 368 6.01 -11.51 -28.40
CA THR A 368 5.73 -10.77 -27.17
C THR A 368 6.12 -9.29 -27.26
N ALA A 369 5.88 -8.65 -28.42
CA ALA A 369 6.14 -7.22 -28.58
C ALA A 369 5.44 -6.39 -27.48
N GLY A 370 6.16 -5.41 -26.93
CA GLY A 370 5.67 -4.58 -25.84
C GLY A 370 5.72 -5.20 -24.44
N PHE A 371 6.10 -6.48 -24.29
CA PHE A 371 6.30 -7.09 -22.98
C PHE A 371 7.52 -6.52 -22.28
N THR A 372 7.36 -6.26 -20.99
CA THR A 372 8.45 -5.88 -20.10
C THR A 372 9.19 -7.10 -19.56
N GLY A 373 10.32 -6.88 -18.90
CA GLY A 373 11.05 -7.98 -18.24
C GLY A 373 10.20 -8.73 -17.20
N ALA A 374 9.32 -8.03 -16.49
CA ALA A 374 8.41 -8.64 -15.54
C ALA A 374 7.34 -9.51 -16.21
N ASP A 375 6.82 -9.07 -17.37
CA ASP A 375 5.83 -9.84 -18.15
C ASP A 375 6.45 -11.13 -18.70
N LEU A 376 7.69 -11.05 -19.18
CA LEU A 376 8.44 -12.21 -19.69
C LEU A 376 8.77 -13.23 -18.58
N ALA A 377 9.14 -12.72 -17.39
CA ALA A 377 9.35 -13.58 -16.21
C ALA A 377 8.05 -14.29 -15.81
N ASN A 378 6.93 -13.55 -15.83
CA ASN A 378 5.59 -14.09 -15.55
C ASN A 378 5.17 -15.11 -16.62
N LEU A 379 5.42 -14.84 -17.91
CA LEU A 379 5.14 -15.78 -19.00
C LEU A 379 5.82 -17.13 -18.80
N LEU A 380 7.10 -17.14 -18.50
CA LEU A 380 7.85 -18.37 -18.22
C LEU A 380 7.36 -19.07 -16.93
N ASN A 381 6.92 -18.32 -15.95
CA ASN A 381 6.34 -18.87 -14.74
C ASN A 381 4.97 -19.52 -15.00
N GLU A 382 4.11 -18.85 -15.77
CA GLU A 382 2.81 -19.39 -16.18
C GLU A 382 2.96 -20.62 -17.07
N GLY A 383 3.95 -20.65 -17.97
CA GLY A 383 4.30 -21.84 -18.75
C GLY A 383 4.70 -23.03 -17.88
N ALA A 384 5.51 -22.78 -16.84
CA ALA A 384 5.90 -23.81 -15.88
C ALA A 384 4.69 -24.33 -15.08
N LEU A 385 3.77 -23.45 -14.67
CA LEU A 385 2.55 -23.83 -13.97
C LEU A 385 1.62 -24.67 -14.87
N LEU A 386 1.51 -24.34 -16.16
CA LEU A 386 0.73 -25.10 -17.13
C LEU A 386 1.33 -26.48 -17.35
N ALA A 387 2.64 -26.58 -17.56
CA ALA A 387 3.36 -27.83 -17.73
C ALA A 387 3.19 -28.75 -16.50
N ALA A 388 3.34 -28.20 -15.30
CA ALA A 388 3.15 -28.93 -14.05
C ALA A 388 1.70 -29.43 -13.87
N ARG A 389 0.69 -28.60 -14.19
CA ARG A 389 -0.72 -28.99 -14.17
C ARG A 389 -1.03 -30.15 -15.11
N ASN A 390 -0.35 -30.19 -16.26
CA ASN A 390 -0.49 -31.23 -17.27
C ASN A 390 0.41 -32.46 -17.01
N GLY A 391 1.10 -32.52 -15.86
CA GLY A 391 1.95 -33.63 -15.47
C GLY A 391 3.23 -33.77 -16.32
N LYS A 392 3.65 -32.72 -17.02
CA LYS A 392 4.86 -32.72 -17.88
C LYS A 392 6.12 -32.51 -17.03
N ALA A 393 7.23 -33.10 -17.43
CA ALA A 393 8.54 -32.93 -16.78
C ALA A 393 9.29 -31.69 -17.25
N ALA A 394 8.93 -31.13 -18.42
CA ALA A 394 9.55 -29.96 -19.03
C ALA A 394 8.49 -29.07 -19.67
N ILE A 395 8.81 -27.78 -19.78
CA ILE A 395 7.97 -26.75 -20.42
C ILE A 395 8.11 -26.89 -21.92
N THR A 396 7.03 -27.09 -22.64
CA THR A 396 7.01 -27.19 -24.11
C THR A 396 6.70 -25.84 -24.75
N GLN A 397 6.94 -25.73 -26.06
CA GLN A 397 6.56 -24.54 -26.85
C GLN A 397 5.06 -24.22 -26.73
N GLN A 398 4.19 -25.25 -26.76
CA GLN A 398 2.75 -25.09 -26.60
C GLN A 398 2.35 -24.54 -25.22
N ASP A 399 3.07 -24.94 -24.17
CA ASP A 399 2.80 -24.41 -22.82
C ASP A 399 3.16 -22.92 -22.73
N LEU A 400 4.23 -22.48 -23.41
CA LEU A 400 4.61 -21.07 -23.48
C LEU A 400 3.64 -20.23 -24.33
N GLU A 401 3.19 -20.75 -25.47
CA GLU A 401 2.18 -20.09 -26.30
C GLU A 401 0.84 -19.95 -25.54
N ALA A 402 0.39 -21.01 -24.84
CA ALA A 402 -0.78 -20.94 -24.00
C ALA A 402 -0.61 -19.97 -22.81
N ALA A 403 0.59 -19.92 -22.22
CA ALA A 403 0.93 -18.96 -21.17
C ALA A 403 0.91 -17.53 -21.70
N MET A 404 1.44 -17.28 -22.89
CA MET A 404 1.43 -15.97 -23.53
C MET A 404 0.00 -15.47 -23.72
N ILE A 405 -0.87 -16.31 -24.28
CA ILE A 405 -2.30 -15.99 -24.43
C ILE A 405 -2.94 -15.70 -23.08
N LYS A 406 -2.60 -16.48 -22.04
CA LYS A 406 -3.11 -16.26 -20.68
C LYS A 406 -2.65 -14.94 -20.06
N VAL A 407 -1.41 -14.52 -20.33
CA VAL A 407 -0.88 -13.24 -19.83
C VAL A 407 -1.54 -12.07 -20.56
N ILE A 408 -1.75 -12.17 -21.88
CA ILE A 408 -2.39 -11.11 -22.68
C ILE A 408 -3.89 -10.99 -22.39
N ALA A 409 -4.60 -12.12 -22.44
CA ALA A 409 -6.06 -12.19 -22.45
C ALA A 409 -6.70 -12.57 -21.10
N GLY A 410 -5.89 -12.98 -20.14
CA GLY A 410 -6.38 -13.51 -18.86
C GLY A 410 -6.84 -14.98 -18.93
N PRO A 411 -7.27 -15.54 -17.79
CA PRO A 411 -7.71 -16.92 -17.69
C PRO A 411 -9.05 -17.16 -18.41
N GLU A 412 -9.23 -18.37 -18.94
CA GLU A 412 -10.48 -18.84 -19.53
C GLU A 412 -11.58 -19.00 -18.48
N LYS A 413 -12.80 -18.57 -18.80
CA LYS A 413 -14.00 -18.75 -17.96
C LYS A 413 -14.83 -19.93 -18.42
N LYS A 414 -14.32 -21.14 -18.27
CA LYS A 414 -14.98 -22.40 -18.71
C LYS A 414 -16.33 -22.69 -18.03
N SER A 415 -16.60 -22.08 -16.87
CA SER A 415 -17.84 -22.27 -16.12
C SER A 415 -19.00 -21.38 -16.59
N ARG A 416 -18.75 -20.40 -17.47
CA ARG A 416 -19.80 -19.53 -17.97
C ARG A 416 -20.63 -20.27 -19.02
N VAL A 417 -21.93 -20.40 -18.76
CA VAL A 417 -22.88 -20.93 -19.74
C VAL A 417 -23.24 -19.81 -20.72
N VAL A 418 -22.86 -19.97 -21.97
CA VAL A 418 -23.15 -19.03 -23.06
C VAL A 418 -24.27 -19.59 -23.90
N SER A 419 -25.31 -18.78 -24.21
CA SER A 419 -26.40 -19.23 -25.08
C SER A 419 -25.91 -19.41 -26.52
N HIS A 420 -26.60 -20.24 -27.31
CA HIS A 420 -26.25 -20.47 -28.70
C HIS A 420 -26.26 -19.18 -29.54
N SER A 421 -27.23 -18.29 -29.28
CA SER A 421 -27.32 -16.98 -29.93
C SER A 421 -26.15 -16.07 -29.57
N GLU A 422 -25.76 -16.02 -28.28
CA GLU A 422 -24.61 -15.24 -27.82
C GLU A 422 -23.30 -15.80 -28.40
N LYS A 423 -23.17 -17.12 -28.50
CA LYS A 423 -22.02 -17.82 -29.11
C LYS A 423 -21.90 -17.47 -30.59
N MET A 424 -23.01 -17.52 -31.35
CA MET A 424 -23.05 -17.13 -32.74
C MET A 424 -22.70 -15.65 -32.95
N LEU A 425 -23.24 -14.76 -32.13
CA LEU A 425 -22.94 -13.33 -32.17
C LEU A 425 -21.42 -13.10 -31.98
N THR A 426 -20.84 -13.75 -30.96
CA THR A 426 -19.40 -13.64 -30.71
C THR A 426 -18.58 -14.22 -31.87
N ALA A 427 -18.96 -15.36 -32.43
CA ALA A 427 -18.27 -15.98 -33.55
C ALA A 427 -18.25 -15.10 -34.80
N VAL A 428 -19.39 -14.49 -35.14
CA VAL A 428 -19.48 -13.54 -36.26
C VAL A 428 -18.65 -12.29 -35.99
N HIS A 429 -18.70 -11.76 -34.77
CA HIS A 429 -17.94 -10.59 -34.34
C HIS A 429 -16.43 -10.81 -34.49
N GLU A 430 -15.89 -11.87 -33.90
CA GLU A 430 -14.46 -12.18 -33.96
C GLU A 430 -13.99 -12.54 -35.37
N ALA A 431 -14.82 -13.25 -36.14
CA ALA A 431 -14.56 -13.51 -37.54
C ALA A 431 -14.46 -12.21 -38.37
N GLY A 432 -15.29 -11.21 -38.06
CA GLY A 432 -15.25 -9.88 -38.68
C GLY A 432 -13.91 -9.18 -38.47
N HIS A 433 -13.41 -9.17 -37.24
CA HIS A 433 -12.07 -8.63 -36.93
C HIS A 433 -10.99 -9.36 -37.70
N ALA A 434 -10.99 -10.70 -37.67
CA ALA A 434 -9.97 -11.52 -38.31
C ALA A 434 -9.91 -11.31 -39.83
N VAL A 435 -11.06 -11.27 -40.51
CA VAL A 435 -11.13 -11.05 -41.96
C VAL A 435 -10.60 -9.66 -42.33
N CYS A 436 -10.98 -8.62 -41.56
CA CYS A 436 -10.46 -7.26 -41.78
C CYS A 436 -8.95 -7.21 -41.62
N MET A 437 -8.40 -7.79 -40.53
CA MET A 437 -6.95 -7.83 -40.30
C MET A 437 -6.20 -8.53 -41.41
N TYR A 438 -6.75 -9.63 -41.97
CA TYR A 438 -6.09 -10.37 -43.06
C TYR A 438 -6.06 -9.61 -44.39
N CYS A 439 -7.09 -8.82 -44.68
CA CYS A 439 -7.24 -8.09 -45.94
C CYS A 439 -6.54 -6.73 -45.96
N LEU A 440 -5.99 -6.28 -44.83
CA LEU A 440 -5.32 -5.00 -44.69
C LEU A 440 -3.82 -5.22 -44.56
N ASP A 441 -3.05 -4.62 -45.47
CA ASP A 441 -1.61 -4.90 -45.63
C ASP A 441 -0.75 -4.48 -44.44
N SER A 442 -1.19 -3.49 -43.68
CA SER A 442 -0.44 -2.94 -42.53
C SER A 442 -0.70 -3.66 -41.23
N GLN A 443 -1.72 -4.52 -41.19
CA GLN A 443 -2.13 -5.19 -39.96
C GLN A 443 -1.26 -6.43 -39.68
N ASP A 444 -1.08 -6.68 -38.37
CA ASP A 444 -0.33 -7.85 -37.93
C ASP A 444 -1.12 -9.14 -38.17
N PRO A 445 -0.44 -10.26 -38.50
CA PRO A 445 -1.11 -11.51 -38.80
C PRO A 445 -1.91 -12.05 -37.60
N VAL A 446 -3.10 -12.57 -37.90
CA VAL A 446 -3.96 -13.21 -36.92
C VAL A 446 -3.28 -14.49 -36.40
N HIS A 447 -3.12 -14.59 -35.10
CA HIS A 447 -2.52 -15.74 -34.43
C HIS A 447 -3.56 -16.73 -33.86
N LEU A 448 -4.60 -16.18 -33.24
CA LEU A 448 -5.66 -16.97 -32.62
C LEU A 448 -6.98 -16.21 -32.65
N ILE A 449 -8.05 -16.92 -32.98
CA ILE A 449 -9.42 -16.45 -32.82
C ILE A 449 -10.09 -17.37 -31.81
N THR A 450 -10.73 -16.82 -30.79
CA THR A 450 -11.42 -17.59 -29.74
C THR A 450 -12.74 -16.97 -29.34
N ILE A 451 -13.75 -17.82 -29.15
CA ILE A 451 -15.03 -17.44 -28.60
C ILE A 451 -15.23 -17.93 -27.18
N ILE A 452 -14.18 -18.47 -26.55
CA ILE A 452 -14.17 -18.80 -25.13
C ILE A 452 -14.04 -17.51 -24.33
N PRO A 453 -14.97 -17.21 -23.42
CA PRO A 453 -14.92 -15.99 -22.63
C PRO A 453 -13.65 -15.91 -21.77
N ARG A 454 -12.96 -14.76 -21.81
CA ARG A 454 -11.78 -14.47 -21.00
C ARG A 454 -11.93 -13.12 -20.31
N ALA A 455 -11.51 -13.01 -19.07
CA ALA A 455 -11.60 -11.79 -18.27
C ALA A 455 -12.97 -11.08 -18.41
N GLN A 456 -13.08 -10.01 -19.17
CA GLN A 456 -14.32 -9.27 -19.45
C GLN A 456 -14.81 -9.42 -20.90
N ALA A 457 -14.04 -10.10 -21.75
CA ALA A 457 -14.38 -10.30 -23.16
C ALA A 457 -15.19 -11.58 -23.38
N GLY A 458 -16.17 -11.53 -24.29
CA GLY A 458 -16.92 -12.71 -24.72
C GLY A 458 -16.14 -13.61 -25.67
N GLY A 459 -15.31 -13.02 -26.51
CA GLY A 459 -14.35 -13.65 -27.41
C GLY A 459 -13.14 -12.75 -27.59
N MET A 460 -12.22 -13.14 -28.46
CA MET A 460 -11.02 -12.34 -28.75
C MET A 460 -10.33 -12.81 -30.03
N THR A 461 -9.97 -11.86 -30.87
CA THR A 461 -9.06 -12.06 -31.99
C THR A 461 -7.69 -11.51 -31.64
N ILE A 462 -6.68 -12.36 -31.60
CA ILE A 462 -5.30 -12.01 -31.23
C ILE A 462 -4.45 -11.98 -32.49
N SER A 463 -3.84 -10.82 -32.76
CA SER A 463 -2.75 -10.67 -33.72
C SER A 463 -1.42 -10.54 -33.00
N LEU A 464 -0.35 -11.03 -33.60
CA LEU A 464 0.99 -10.91 -33.05
C LEU A 464 1.86 -10.15 -34.04
N PRO A 465 2.51 -9.07 -33.60
CA PRO A 465 3.41 -8.31 -34.44
C PRO A 465 4.61 -9.16 -34.87
N GLN A 466 5.03 -9.01 -36.11
CA GLN A 466 6.23 -9.68 -36.62
C GLN A 466 7.51 -8.93 -36.26
N ASP A 467 7.42 -7.61 -36.17
CA ASP A 467 8.54 -6.71 -35.87
C ASP A 467 8.10 -5.63 -34.84
N ASP A 468 9.06 -5.11 -34.08
CA ASP A 468 8.84 -3.97 -33.18
C ASP A 468 8.83 -2.67 -34.00
N LYS A 469 7.65 -2.12 -34.24
CA LYS A 469 7.46 -0.86 -34.95
C LYS A 469 7.57 0.33 -34.01
N SER A 470 8.42 1.29 -34.34
CA SER A 470 8.55 2.55 -33.58
C SER A 470 7.61 3.65 -34.05
N TYR A 471 7.14 3.59 -35.28
CA TYR A 471 6.28 4.60 -35.90
C TYR A 471 5.11 3.94 -36.62
N ALA A 472 3.95 4.61 -36.57
CA ALA A 472 2.77 4.23 -37.34
C ALA A 472 2.47 5.32 -38.38
N SER A 473 2.25 4.94 -39.63
CA SER A 473 1.83 5.85 -40.67
C SER A 473 0.34 6.20 -40.55
N ARG A 474 -0.10 7.27 -41.24
CA ARG A 474 -1.53 7.63 -41.33
C ARG A 474 -2.38 6.46 -41.84
N ASN A 475 -1.86 5.74 -42.85
CA ASN A 475 -2.58 4.61 -43.41
C ASN A 475 -2.70 3.44 -42.44
N GLU A 476 -1.60 3.11 -41.72
CA GLU A 476 -1.62 2.05 -40.69
C GLU A 476 -2.61 2.36 -39.57
N MET A 477 -2.65 3.63 -39.10
CA MET A 477 -3.62 4.04 -38.08
C MET A 477 -5.05 3.94 -38.60
N PHE A 478 -5.29 4.36 -39.84
CA PHE A 478 -6.62 4.25 -40.48
C PHE A 478 -7.05 2.79 -40.64
N GLU A 479 -6.17 1.91 -41.12
CA GLU A 479 -6.46 0.48 -41.25
C GLU A 479 -6.70 -0.19 -39.88
N THR A 480 -6.02 0.29 -38.83
CA THR A 480 -6.31 -0.15 -37.45
C THR A 480 -7.71 0.27 -37.00
N VAL A 481 -8.18 1.47 -37.38
CA VAL A 481 -9.58 1.88 -37.14
C VAL A 481 -10.54 0.97 -37.89
N VAL A 482 -10.26 0.62 -39.16
CA VAL A 482 -11.05 -0.33 -39.94
C VAL A 482 -11.15 -1.68 -39.26
N SER A 483 -10.02 -2.22 -38.78
CA SER A 483 -9.97 -3.52 -38.10
C SER A 483 -10.78 -3.53 -36.79
N PHE A 484 -10.76 -2.43 -36.02
CA PHE A 484 -11.60 -2.30 -34.81
C PHE A 484 -13.11 -2.27 -35.10
N LEU A 485 -13.52 -1.81 -36.27
CA LEU A 485 -14.92 -1.82 -36.68
C LEU A 485 -15.38 -3.19 -37.21
N GLY A 486 -14.45 -4.12 -37.48
CA GLY A 486 -14.70 -5.44 -38.07
C GLY A 486 -15.85 -6.22 -37.42
N GLY A 487 -15.82 -6.35 -36.09
CA GLY A 487 -16.85 -7.09 -35.34
C GLY A 487 -18.24 -6.47 -35.50
N ARG A 488 -18.35 -5.15 -35.32
CA ARG A 488 -19.63 -4.44 -35.43
C ARG A 488 -20.25 -4.49 -36.83
N VAL A 489 -19.42 -4.35 -37.86
CA VAL A 489 -19.87 -4.40 -39.27
C VAL A 489 -20.29 -5.82 -39.64
N ALA A 490 -19.56 -6.85 -39.14
CA ALA A 490 -19.92 -8.24 -39.32
C ALA A 490 -21.28 -8.58 -38.67
N GLU A 491 -21.55 -8.10 -37.45
CA GLU A 491 -22.85 -8.23 -36.80
C GLU A 491 -23.96 -7.61 -37.66
N ALA A 492 -23.77 -6.40 -38.13
CA ALA A 492 -24.78 -5.71 -38.98
C ALA A 492 -25.05 -6.45 -40.28
N LEU A 493 -24.03 -6.98 -40.96
CA LEU A 493 -24.14 -7.69 -42.23
C LEU A 493 -24.79 -9.07 -42.09
N LYS A 494 -24.44 -9.83 -41.04
CA LYS A 494 -24.84 -11.23 -40.90
C LYS A 494 -26.04 -11.47 -39.99
N LEU A 495 -26.19 -10.65 -38.96
CA LEU A 495 -27.25 -10.81 -37.96
C LEU A 495 -28.37 -9.75 -38.15
N CYS A 496 -28.19 -8.81 -39.05
CA CYS A 496 -29.10 -7.66 -39.29
C CYS A 496 -29.41 -6.85 -38.01
N ASP A 497 -28.50 -6.92 -37.01
CA ASP A 497 -28.60 -6.22 -35.75
C ASP A 497 -27.17 -5.87 -35.23
N ILE A 498 -27.12 -5.05 -34.22
CA ILE A 498 -25.85 -4.61 -33.60
C ILE A 498 -25.92 -4.75 -32.09
N SER A 499 -24.86 -5.24 -31.49
CA SER A 499 -24.80 -5.49 -30.04
C SER A 499 -24.00 -4.44 -29.29
N THR A 500 -24.11 -4.47 -27.95
CA THR A 500 -23.26 -3.69 -27.05
C THR A 500 -21.85 -4.27 -26.93
N GLY A 501 -21.60 -5.47 -27.48
CA GLY A 501 -20.29 -6.14 -27.45
C GLY A 501 -19.17 -5.30 -28.07
N ALA A 502 -19.49 -4.60 -29.16
CA ALA A 502 -18.55 -3.71 -29.87
C ALA A 502 -18.21 -2.39 -29.14
N SER A 503 -18.67 -2.17 -27.90
CA SER A 503 -18.49 -0.89 -27.21
C SER A 503 -17.02 -0.53 -26.99
N ASN A 504 -16.18 -1.48 -26.62
CA ASN A 504 -14.75 -1.28 -26.42
C ASN A 504 -14.01 -0.97 -27.74
N ASP A 505 -14.37 -1.66 -28.81
CA ASP A 505 -13.76 -1.45 -30.13
C ASP A 505 -14.12 -0.08 -30.70
N LEU A 506 -15.36 0.35 -30.52
CA LEU A 506 -15.79 1.71 -30.86
C LEU A 506 -15.03 2.78 -30.07
N GLN A 507 -14.80 2.56 -28.75
CA GLN A 507 -14.02 3.48 -27.93
C GLN A 507 -12.58 3.58 -28.42
N ARG A 508 -11.92 2.44 -28.70
CA ARG A 508 -10.56 2.37 -29.23
C ARG A 508 -10.46 3.02 -30.59
N ALA A 509 -11.36 2.69 -31.51
CA ALA A 509 -11.44 3.28 -32.84
C ALA A 509 -11.61 4.81 -32.80
N THR A 510 -12.55 5.29 -31.99
CA THR A 510 -12.80 6.74 -31.84
C THR A 510 -11.62 7.46 -31.21
N LYS A 511 -10.98 6.85 -30.19
CA LYS A 511 -9.77 7.41 -29.59
C LYS A 511 -8.64 7.53 -30.62
N LEU A 512 -8.37 6.46 -31.39
CA LEU A 512 -7.33 6.45 -32.41
C LEU A 512 -7.60 7.50 -33.49
N ALA A 513 -8.84 7.59 -33.99
CA ALA A 513 -9.25 8.62 -34.96
C ALA A 513 -9.05 10.03 -34.39
N ARG A 514 -9.36 10.25 -33.11
CA ARG A 514 -9.11 11.53 -32.44
C ARG A 514 -7.62 11.82 -32.28
N ASP A 515 -6.80 10.84 -31.95
CA ASP A 515 -5.35 10.98 -31.86
C ASP A 515 -4.74 11.32 -33.23
N MET A 516 -5.21 10.71 -34.32
CA MET A 516 -4.81 11.06 -35.69
C MET A 516 -5.03 12.54 -35.99
N VAL A 517 -6.20 13.08 -35.63
CA VAL A 517 -6.58 14.46 -35.91
C VAL A 517 -5.93 15.45 -34.95
N ALA A 518 -6.09 15.21 -33.63
CA ALA A 518 -5.75 16.20 -32.60
C ALA A 518 -4.33 16.09 -32.08
N THR A 519 -3.72 14.89 -32.09
CA THR A 519 -2.36 14.66 -31.55
C THR A 519 -1.30 14.68 -32.63
N TYR A 520 -1.57 13.98 -33.72
CA TYR A 520 -0.58 13.79 -34.78
C TYR A 520 -0.75 14.73 -35.99
N GLY A 521 -1.82 15.53 -36.03
CA GLY A 521 -2.06 16.48 -37.12
C GLY A 521 -2.20 15.81 -38.49
N MET A 522 -2.80 14.60 -38.55
CA MET A 522 -2.95 13.81 -39.77
C MET A 522 -4.23 14.12 -40.57
N SER A 523 -4.91 15.23 -40.28
CA SER A 523 -6.08 15.69 -41.02
C SER A 523 -5.69 16.82 -41.97
N ASP A 524 -6.06 16.68 -43.27
CA ASP A 524 -5.78 17.68 -44.29
C ASP A 524 -6.62 18.96 -44.07
N ALA A 525 -7.80 18.85 -43.46
CA ALA A 525 -8.70 19.99 -43.20
C ALA A 525 -8.23 20.87 -42.04
N ILE A 526 -7.63 20.26 -41.00
CA ILE A 526 -7.14 20.98 -39.82
C ILE A 526 -5.66 21.36 -40.00
N GLY A 527 -4.92 20.58 -40.79
CA GLY A 527 -3.48 20.78 -41.02
C GLY A 527 -2.59 20.15 -39.91
N PRO A 528 -1.27 20.31 -40.03
CA PRO A 528 -0.29 19.69 -39.14
C PRO A 528 -0.13 20.47 -37.83
N VAL A 529 -1.21 20.54 -37.04
CA VAL A 529 -1.25 21.21 -35.74
C VAL A 529 -1.60 20.21 -34.65
N SER A 530 -0.87 20.23 -33.55
CA SER A 530 -1.20 19.43 -32.37
C SER A 530 -2.08 20.21 -31.40
N TYR A 531 -3.26 19.70 -31.15
CA TYR A 531 -4.23 20.17 -30.18
C TYR A 531 -4.31 19.30 -28.93
N SER A 532 -3.37 18.37 -28.79
CA SER A 532 -3.29 17.56 -27.57
C SER A 532 -2.83 18.44 -26.39
N SER A 533 -3.60 18.46 -25.32
CA SER A 533 -3.13 19.03 -24.05
C SER A 533 -2.11 18.06 -23.44
N SER A 534 -0.83 18.39 -23.51
CA SER A 534 0.21 17.71 -22.75
C SER A 534 0.18 18.05 -21.24
N GLN A 535 -0.75 18.90 -20.83
CA GLN A 535 -0.95 19.24 -19.42
C GLN A 535 -1.85 18.22 -18.78
N GLU A 536 -1.24 17.24 -18.12
CA GLU A 536 -1.93 16.41 -17.16
C GLU A 536 -2.59 17.30 -16.09
N VAL A 537 -3.86 17.03 -15.88
CA VAL A 537 -4.74 17.72 -14.95
C VAL A 537 -4.12 17.75 -13.56
N PHE A 538 -3.71 18.92 -13.09
CA PHE A 538 -3.47 19.17 -11.68
C PHE A 538 -4.76 18.90 -10.91
N ILE A 539 -4.78 17.81 -10.15
CA ILE A 539 -5.85 17.52 -9.20
C ILE A 539 -5.82 18.62 -8.13
N GLY A 540 -6.63 19.64 -8.29
CA GLY A 540 -6.70 20.71 -7.28
C GLY A 540 -7.33 22.02 -7.74
N ARG A 541 -7.54 22.22 -9.01
CA ARG A 541 -8.34 23.36 -9.51
C ARG A 541 -9.29 22.88 -10.58
N ASP A 542 -10.55 23.00 -10.26
CA ASP A 542 -11.74 22.94 -11.09
C ASP A 542 -11.82 21.82 -12.14
N TYR A 543 -12.92 21.07 -12.05
CA TYR A 543 -13.38 20.00 -12.93
C TYR A 543 -13.64 20.43 -14.41
N GLU A 544 -13.18 21.58 -14.82
CA GLU A 544 -13.19 21.99 -16.23
C GLU A 544 -11.87 21.57 -16.88
N LYS A 545 -11.96 20.50 -17.68
CA LYS A 545 -10.99 20.22 -18.75
C LYS A 545 -11.02 21.42 -19.71
N THR A 546 -10.26 22.45 -19.42
CA THR A 546 -10.08 23.59 -20.33
C THR A 546 -9.41 23.06 -21.58
N LYS A 547 -10.20 22.94 -22.65
CA LYS A 547 -9.66 22.63 -23.98
C LYS A 547 -8.69 23.77 -24.35
N PRO A 548 -7.45 23.49 -24.80
CA PRO A 548 -6.48 24.51 -25.18
C PRO A 548 -6.81 25.20 -26.52
N TYR A 549 -8.00 25.00 -27.05
CA TYR A 549 -8.47 25.47 -28.34
C TYR A 549 -9.94 25.91 -28.29
N SER A 550 -10.34 26.70 -29.28
CA SER A 550 -11.70 27.25 -29.38
C SER A 550 -12.78 26.20 -29.61
N GLU A 551 -14.03 26.49 -29.27
CA GLU A 551 -15.16 25.60 -29.56
C GLU A 551 -15.38 25.40 -31.07
N ALA A 552 -15.01 26.35 -31.91
CA ALA A 552 -15.03 26.19 -33.37
C ALA A 552 -14.03 25.09 -33.80
N THR A 553 -12.77 25.13 -33.30
CA THR A 553 -11.78 24.09 -33.57
C THR A 553 -12.18 22.73 -33.00
N ALA A 554 -12.86 22.71 -31.83
CA ALA A 554 -13.40 21.48 -31.27
C ALA A 554 -14.44 20.85 -32.21
N GLY A 555 -15.35 21.68 -32.76
CA GLY A 555 -16.33 21.24 -33.74
C GLY A 555 -15.70 20.70 -35.03
N GLU A 556 -14.65 21.35 -35.53
CA GLU A 556 -13.89 20.85 -36.68
C GLU A 556 -13.22 19.50 -36.43
N ILE A 557 -12.57 19.33 -35.25
CA ILE A 557 -12.00 18.06 -34.85
C ILE A 557 -13.08 16.97 -34.82
N ASP A 558 -14.24 17.24 -34.22
CA ASP A 558 -15.34 16.27 -34.15
C ASP A 558 -15.87 15.88 -35.54
N VAL A 559 -15.97 16.84 -36.46
CA VAL A 559 -16.35 16.58 -37.87
C VAL A 559 -15.31 15.66 -38.54
N GLN A 560 -14.02 15.91 -38.37
CA GLN A 560 -12.96 15.09 -38.94
C GLN A 560 -12.94 13.68 -38.37
N VAL A 561 -13.08 13.54 -37.04
CA VAL A 561 -13.20 12.22 -36.39
C VAL A 561 -14.37 11.43 -36.95
N GLN A 562 -15.57 12.08 -37.11
CA GLN A 562 -16.74 11.45 -37.70
C GLN A 562 -16.50 11.04 -39.16
N SER A 563 -15.76 11.85 -39.93
CA SER A 563 -15.41 11.54 -41.31
C SER A 563 -14.54 10.27 -41.39
N ILE A 564 -13.45 10.22 -40.60
CA ILE A 564 -12.56 9.05 -40.51
C ILE A 564 -13.36 7.79 -40.13
N MET A 565 -14.21 7.88 -39.11
CA MET A 565 -15.02 6.75 -38.67
C MET A 565 -16.00 6.24 -39.73
N ARG A 566 -16.64 7.15 -40.50
CA ARG A 566 -17.55 6.77 -41.60
C ARG A 566 -16.81 6.13 -42.76
N GLU A 567 -15.65 6.67 -43.13
CA GLU A 567 -14.81 6.13 -44.20
C GLU A 567 -14.29 4.75 -43.81
N ALA A 568 -13.80 4.58 -42.58
CA ALA A 568 -13.36 3.30 -42.06
C ALA A 568 -14.51 2.28 -42.00
N TYR A 569 -15.71 2.68 -41.59
CA TYR A 569 -16.89 1.82 -41.58
C TYR A 569 -17.21 1.31 -43.00
N LYS A 570 -17.24 2.23 -43.99
CA LYS A 570 -17.50 1.89 -45.38
C LYS A 570 -16.44 0.95 -45.94
N ARG A 571 -15.16 1.22 -45.67
CA ARG A 571 -14.04 0.34 -46.09
C ARG A 571 -14.15 -1.05 -45.48
N CYS A 572 -14.52 -1.13 -44.20
CA CYS A 572 -14.76 -2.39 -43.51
C CYS A 572 -15.92 -3.17 -44.14
N GLU A 573 -17.04 -2.49 -44.44
CA GLU A 573 -18.21 -3.07 -45.11
C GLU A 573 -17.88 -3.63 -46.51
N GLU A 574 -17.09 -2.92 -47.29
CA GLU A 574 -16.59 -3.38 -48.59
C GLU A 574 -15.77 -4.68 -48.48
N ILE A 575 -14.83 -4.73 -47.48
CA ILE A 575 -14.00 -5.89 -47.22
C ILE A 575 -14.85 -7.09 -46.83
N LEU A 576 -15.72 -6.92 -45.83
CA LEU A 576 -16.51 -8.02 -45.29
C LEU A 576 -17.57 -8.53 -46.26
N THR A 577 -18.12 -7.66 -47.12
CA THR A 577 -19.03 -8.06 -48.20
C THR A 577 -18.31 -8.88 -49.23
N ALA A 578 -17.11 -8.47 -49.69
CA ALA A 578 -16.33 -9.20 -50.64
C ALA A 578 -15.88 -10.61 -50.13
N HIS A 579 -15.73 -10.76 -48.84
CA HIS A 579 -15.31 -12.00 -48.18
C HIS A 579 -16.40 -12.67 -47.35
N SER A 580 -17.67 -12.41 -47.65
CA SER A 580 -18.84 -12.86 -46.91
C SER A 580 -18.90 -14.39 -46.71
N GLU A 581 -18.55 -15.18 -47.70
CA GLU A 581 -18.50 -16.67 -47.61
C GLU A 581 -17.40 -17.16 -46.65
N ARG A 582 -16.22 -16.51 -46.67
CA ARG A 582 -15.12 -16.84 -45.76
C ARG A 582 -15.47 -16.49 -44.32
N LEU A 583 -16.14 -15.37 -44.11
CA LEU A 583 -16.66 -14.96 -42.80
C LEU A 583 -17.62 -16.04 -42.24
N ASP A 584 -18.54 -16.56 -43.05
CA ASP A 584 -19.45 -17.63 -42.64
C ASP A 584 -18.72 -18.93 -42.31
N LYS A 585 -17.71 -19.30 -43.09
CA LYS A 585 -16.89 -20.50 -42.82
C LYS A 585 -16.12 -20.37 -41.51
N ILE A 586 -15.53 -19.19 -41.22
CA ILE A 586 -14.81 -18.93 -39.96
C ILE A 586 -15.77 -18.96 -38.76
N ALA A 587 -16.91 -18.27 -38.87
CA ALA A 587 -17.91 -18.26 -37.80
C ALA A 587 -18.48 -19.66 -37.53
N GLY A 588 -18.75 -20.46 -38.58
CA GLY A 588 -19.17 -21.85 -38.47
C GLY A 588 -18.13 -22.72 -37.77
N PHE A 589 -16.86 -22.60 -38.16
CA PHE A 589 -15.76 -23.32 -37.51
C PHE A 589 -15.62 -22.97 -36.02
N LEU A 590 -15.73 -21.68 -35.67
CA LEU A 590 -15.70 -21.22 -34.29
C LEU A 590 -16.87 -21.73 -33.47
N MET A 591 -18.05 -21.88 -34.05
CA MET A 591 -19.20 -22.46 -33.37
C MET A 591 -18.98 -23.93 -32.96
N GLU A 592 -18.25 -24.68 -33.79
CA GLU A 592 -17.94 -26.10 -33.56
C GLU A 592 -16.72 -26.29 -32.64
N ASN A 593 -15.63 -25.55 -32.88
CA ASN A 593 -14.32 -25.78 -32.27
C ASN A 593 -13.92 -24.75 -31.22
N GLU A 594 -14.66 -23.66 -31.06
CA GLU A 594 -14.44 -22.55 -30.12
C GLU A 594 -13.13 -21.75 -30.28
N ASN A 595 -12.12 -22.33 -30.88
CA ASN A 595 -10.81 -21.75 -31.15
C ASN A 595 -10.37 -22.05 -32.59
N MET A 596 -9.73 -21.09 -33.24
CA MET A 596 -9.14 -21.24 -34.57
C MET A 596 -7.71 -20.69 -34.52
N ASN A 597 -6.72 -21.51 -34.80
CA ASN A 597 -5.33 -21.09 -34.86
C ASN A 597 -4.98 -20.46 -36.23
N ARG A 598 -3.77 -19.86 -36.30
CA ARG A 598 -3.30 -19.18 -37.50
C ARG A 598 -3.36 -20.05 -38.77
N ALA A 599 -2.85 -21.30 -38.72
CA ALA A 599 -2.81 -22.18 -39.89
C ALA A 599 -4.23 -22.53 -40.40
N GLN A 600 -5.16 -22.81 -39.47
CA GLN A 600 -6.56 -23.06 -39.82
C GLN A 600 -7.24 -21.84 -40.42
N PHE A 601 -6.97 -20.65 -39.88
CA PHE A 601 -7.50 -19.40 -40.38
C PHE A 601 -6.97 -19.08 -41.80
N GLU A 602 -5.65 -19.19 -42.00
CA GLU A 602 -5.02 -18.95 -43.31
C GLU A 602 -5.54 -19.94 -44.37
N ALA A 603 -5.73 -21.24 -44.02
CA ALA A 603 -6.32 -22.22 -44.89
C ALA A 603 -7.73 -21.83 -45.40
N VAL A 604 -8.60 -21.34 -44.49
CA VAL A 604 -9.94 -20.84 -44.87
C VAL A 604 -9.84 -19.61 -45.77
N MET A 605 -8.89 -18.71 -45.49
CA MET A 605 -8.75 -17.48 -46.28
C MET A 605 -8.17 -17.76 -47.68
N GLN A 606 -7.42 -18.87 -47.86
CA GLN A 606 -6.83 -19.31 -49.13
C GLN A 606 -7.69 -20.34 -49.88
N ASP A 607 -8.88 -20.67 -49.35
CA ASP A 607 -9.80 -21.71 -49.87
C ASP A 607 -9.17 -23.12 -49.89
N GLU A 608 -8.21 -23.40 -49.00
CA GLU A 608 -7.62 -24.71 -48.81
C GLU A 608 -8.47 -25.61 -47.89
N ALA A 609 -8.32 -26.92 -48.00
CA ALA A 609 -9.04 -27.86 -47.13
C ALA A 609 -8.55 -27.73 -45.67
N LEU A 610 -9.49 -27.60 -44.74
CA LEU A 610 -9.21 -27.56 -43.30
C LEU A 610 -8.69 -28.92 -42.84
N ASP A 611 -7.44 -28.98 -42.36
CA ASP A 611 -6.95 -30.12 -41.62
C ASP A 611 -7.73 -30.26 -40.28
N ALA A 612 -8.24 -31.46 -40.03
CA ALA A 612 -8.94 -31.77 -38.78
C ALA A 612 -8.02 -31.51 -37.59
N PRO A 613 -8.55 -31.01 -36.44
CA PRO A 613 -7.73 -30.75 -35.27
C PRO A 613 -7.05 -32.05 -34.81
N LYS A 614 -5.73 -32.07 -34.75
CA LYS A 614 -4.98 -33.15 -34.11
C LYS A 614 -5.30 -33.11 -32.63
N SER A 615 -6.04 -34.10 -32.16
CA SER A 615 -6.51 -34.37 -30.78
C SER A 615 -5.37 -34.37 -29.75
#